data_da60bd0c3354367b477c889ad6da152e
#
_entry.id   da60bd0c3354367b477c889ad6da152e
#
_cell.length_a   1.000
_cell.length_b   1.000
_cell.length_c   1.000
_cell.angle_alpha   90.00
_cell.angle_beta   90.00
_cell.angle_gamma   90.00
#
_symmetry.space_group_name_H-M   'P 1'
#
loop_
_entity.id
_entity.type
_entity.pdbx_description
1 polymer ?
#
loop_
_entity_poly.entity_id
_entity_poly.type
_entity_poly.pdbx_seq_one_letter_code
_entity_poly.pdbx_strand_id
1 'polypeptide(L)'
;MKCRFYIGLLFLIAAYSGLAQSDTSFFLSKTIRGDIVDFKVDKLGNIYLLSADNQLKKLGPSGDSLAVFNDVRQYGKIFSVDPTNPLKILLYYKEFATIVAVDRFLNIVNTIDLRNLNIFQANAVGLAYDNNIWVYDELEAKLKRIADDGSLIDETADLRQIVGSAPDPGVISDQSGLVYLYDSARGVYVFDHYGAFRKHVGLTGWQDFTVIEKNLLGRDQQYFFKYQLDSVNVQREPIPKNYLNAVKITITSGIVYVLKPNQLEIYIHR
;
A
#
# COMPACT_ATOMS: atom_id res chain seq x y z
N MET A 1 72.46 32.11 -34.14
CA MET A 1 71.51 30.97 -33.92
C MET A 1 70.59 31.35 -32.79
N LYS A 2 69.31 31.69 -33.10
CA LYS A 2 68.34 32.08 -32.09
C LYS A 2 67.28 30.97 -32.03
N CYS A 3 67.29 30.25 -30.91
CA CYS A 3 66.27 29.21 -30.64
C CYS A 3 65.02 29.87 -30.07
N ARG A 4 63.88 29.78 -30.77
CA ARG A 4 62.59 30.24 -30.32
C ARG A 4 61.88 29.07 -29.64
N PHE A 5 61.64 29.18 -28.31
CA PHE A 5 60.77 28.29 -27.55
C PHE A 5 59.30 28.72 -27.79
N TYR A 6 58.48 27.81 -28.31
CA TYR A 6 57.01 27.98 -28.36
C TYR A 6 56.44 27.24 -27.14
N ILE A 7 55.89 27.98 -26.21
CA ILE A 7 55.12 27.44 -25.09
C ILE A 7 53.68 27.23 -25.61
N GLY A 8 53.31 25.95 -25.82
CA GLY A 8 51.96 25.60 -26.17
C GLY A 8 51.06 25.59 -24.89
N LEU A 9 50.13 26.51 -24.85
CA LEU A 9 49.11 26.62 -23.82
C LEU A 9 48.02 25.51 -24.05
N LEU A 10 48.05 24.44 -23.31
CA LEU A 10 47.04 23.37 -23.34
C LEU A 10 45.81 23.84 -22.56
N PHE A 11 44.75 24.21 -23.24
CA PHE A 11 43.44 24.46 -22.65
C PHE A 11 42.82 23.11 -22.28
N LEU A 12 42.75 22.77 -20.98
CA LEU A 12 41.96 21.69 -20.46
C LEU A 12 40.49 22.13 -20.44
N ILE A 13 39.73 21.69 -21.44
CA ILE A 13 38.27 21.82 -21.46
C ILE A 13 37.75 20.71 -20.51
N ALA A 14 37.42 21.08 -19.29
CA ALA A 14 36.65 20.23 -18.40
C ALA A 14 35.22 20.14 -18.95
N ALA A 15 34.95 19.03 -19.60
CA ALA A 15 33.57 18.69 -19.98
C ALA A 15 32.78 18.39 -18.70
N TYR A 16 32.03 19.37 -18.21
CA TYR A 16 30.97 19.14 -17.26
C TYR A 16 29.89 18.30 -17.97
N SER A 17 29.94 16.99 -17.82
CA SER A 17 28.80 16.13 -18.11
C SER A 17 27.73 16.46 -17.08
N GLY A 18 26.85 17.40 -17.42
CA GLY A 18 25.60 17.60 -16.74
C GLY A 18 24.85 16.28 -16.83
N LEU A 19 24.73 15.57 -15.71
CA LEU A 19 23.76 14.49 -15.55
C LEU A 19 22.41 15.14 -15.84
N ALA A 20 21.88 14.90 -17.03
CA ALA A 20 20.50 15.19 -17.35
C ALA A 20 19.67 14.33 -16.39
N GLN A 21 19.25 14.93 -15.28
CA GLN A 21 18.23 14.39 -14.42
C GLN A 21 17.01 14.29 -15.33
N SER A 22 16.58 13.07 -15.64
CA SER A 22 15.34 12.84 -16.37
C SER A 22 14.23 13.41 -15.47
N ASP A 23 13.82 14.62 -15.77
CA ASP A 23 12.63 15.24 -15.20
C ASP A 23 11.45 14.39 -15.66
N THR A 24 11.12 13.37 -14.89
CA THR A 24 9.83 12.70 -15.01
C THR A 24 8.81 13.74 -14.57
N SER A 25 8.31 14.49 -15.52
CA SER A 25 7.47 15.66 -15.28
C SER A 25 6.06 15.24 -14.88
N PHE A 26 5.90 14.80 -13.63
CA PHE A 26 4.59 14.74 -13.01
C PHE A 26 4.16 16.17 -12.68
N PHE A 27 2.99 16.56 -13.15
CA PHE A 27 2.42 17.87 -12.84
C PHE A 27 1.14 17.72 -12.02
N LEU A 28 0.90 18.67 -11.14
CA LEU A 28 -0.30 18.72 -10.32
C LEU A 28 -1.53 18.89 -11.22
N SER A 29 -2.37 17.88 -11.27
CA SER A 29 -3.60 17.87 -12.05
C SER A 29 -4.80 18.33 -11.24
N LYS A 30 -4.88 17.89 -9.96
CA LYS A 30 -6.04 18.15 -9.10
C LYS A 30 -5.67 18.20 -7.64
N THR A 31 -6.39 19.03 -6.88
CA THR A 31 -6.36 19.05 -5.41
C THR A 31 -7.77 18.84 -4.88
N ILE A 32 -7.93 17.84 -4.01
CA ILE A 32 -9.17 17.57 -3.28
C ILE A 32 -8.96 18.01 -1.83
N ARG A 33 -9.68 19.04 -1.39
CA ARG A 33 -9.59 19.56 -0.03
C ARG A 33 -10.58 18.89 0.89
N GLY A 34 -10.21 18.70 2.16
CA GLY A 34 -11.05 18.11 3.20
C GLY A 34 -10.22 17.56 4.33
N ASP A 35 -10.85 17.21 5.41
CA ASP A 35 -10.24 16.58 6.59
C ASP A 35 -10.06 15.06 6.32
N ILE A 36 -9.09 14.75 5.45
CA ILE A 36 -8.81 13.41 4.96
C ILE A 36 -7.72 12.77 5.82
N VAL A 37 -8.03 11.65 6.48
CA VAL A 37 -7.09 10.92 7.33
C VAL A 37 -6.41 9.75 6.60
N ASP A 38 -7.10 9.14 5.63
CA ASP A 38 -6.54 8.09 4.78
C ASP A 38 -7.23 8.07 3.41
N PHE A 39 -6.57 7.47 2.45
CA PHE A 39 -7.18 7.20 1.13
C PHE A 39 -6.68 5.88 0.56
N LYS A 40 -7.48 5.30 -0.32
CA LYS A 40 -7.10 4.16 -1.16
C LYS A 40 -7.51 4.44 -2.60
N VAL A 41 -6.87 3.75 -3.53
CA VAL A 41 -7.19 3.83 -4.96
C VAL A 41 -7.36 2.41 -5.49
N ASP A 42 -8.44 2.16 -6.23
CA ASP A 42 -8.67 0.87 -6.86
C ASP A 42 -8.03 0.81 -8.28
N LYS A 43 -8.06 -0.38 -8.88
CA LYS A 43 -7.51 -0.61 -10.23
C LYS A 43 -8.25 0.11 -11.36
N LEU A 44 -9.43 0.67 -11.09
CA LEU A 44 -10.22 1.48 -12.03
C LEU A 44 -9.93 2.99 -11.85
N GLY A 45 -9.06 3.36 -10.88
CA GLY A 45 -8.74 4.74 -10.54
C GLY A 45 -9.77 5.41 -9.65
N ASN A 46 -10.76 4.69 -9.09
CA ASN A 46 -11.65 5.29 -8.10
C ASN A 46 -10.88 5.54 -6.81
N ILE A 47 -11.17 6.67 -6.17
CA ILE A 47 -10.51 7.12 -4.96
C ILE A 47 -11.48 6.95 -3.79
N TYR A 48 -11.03 6.28 -2.74
CA TYR A 48 -11.77 6.07 -1.51
C TYR A 48 -11.13 6.97 -0.44
N LEU A 49 -11.84 8.01 -0.03
CA LEU A 49 -11.38 8.99 0.97
C LEU A 49 -12.01 8.67 2.32
N LEU A 50 -11.19 8.46 3.33
CA LEU A 50 -11.63 8.33 4.71
C LEU A 50 -11.39 9.66 5.42
N SER A 51 -12.46 10.26 5.96
CA SER A 51 -12.39 11.52 6.71
C SER A 51 -12.21 11.28 8.21
N ALA A 52 -11.85 12.32 8.96
CA ALA A 52 -11.63 12.24 10.39
C ALA A 52 -12.93 11.92 11.18
N ASP A 53 -14.09 12.27 10.64
CA ASP A 53 -15.41 11.91 11.18
C ASP A 53 -15.84 10.48 10.75
N ASN A 54 -14.90 9.71 10.18
CA ASN A 54 -15.09 8.31 9.76
C ASN A 54 -16.09 8.10 8.62
N GLN A 55 -16.32 9.11 7.80
CA GLN A 55 -17.08 8.96 6.56
C GLN A 55 -16.16 8.41 5.46
N LEU A 56 -16.59 7.37 4.75
CA LEU A 56 -15.91 6.87 3.56
C LEU A 56 -16.61 7.41 2.30
N LYS A 57 -15.90 8.20 1.52
CA LYS A 57 -16.39 8.77 0.26
C LYS A 57 -15.67 8.15 -0.92
N LYS A 58 -16.43 7.64 -1.89
CA LYS A 58 -15.91 7.15 -3.16
C LYS A 58 -16.03 8.23 -4.22
N LEU A 59 -14.90 8.53 -4.87
CA LEU A 59 -14.84 9.41 -6.04
C LEU A 59 -14.46 8.60 -7.27
N GLY A 60 -14.95 9.02 -8.43
CA GLY A 60 -14.48 8.52 -9.72
C GLY A 60 -13.07 9.03 -10.06
N PRO A 61 -12.45 8.52 -11.14
CA PRO A 61 -11.13 8.98 -11.59
C PRO A 61 -11.09 10.48 -11.94
N SER A 62 -12.19 11.03 -12.43
CA SER A 62 -12.36 12.48 -12.66
C SER A 62 -12.58 13.27 -11.37
N GLY A 63 -12.79 12.57 -10.22
CA GLY A 63 -12.97 13.15 -8.89
C GLY A 63 -14.41 13.60 -8.60
N ASP A 64 -15.38 13.15 -9.37
CA ASP A 64 -16.81 13.26 -9.12
C ASP A 64 -17.22 12.31 -7.97
N SER A 65 -18.16 12.74 -7.13
CA SER A 65 -18.64 11.94 -6.03
C SER A 65 -19.55 10.83 -6.53
N LEU A 66 -19.19 9.56 -6.27
CA LEU A 66 -19.96 8.38 -6.71
C LEU A 66 -20.82 7.80 -5.60
N ALA A 67 -20.28 7.72 -4.38
CA ALA A 67 -20.97 7.11 -3.24
C ALA A 67 -20.39 7.64 -1.92
N VAL A 68 -21.17 7.50 -0.86
CA VAL A 68 -20.75 7.83 0.51
C VAL A 68 -21.27 6.73 1.44
N PHE A 69 -20.39 6.26 2.32
CA PHE A 69 -20.72 5.32 3.39
C PHE A 69 -20.45 5.98 4.73
N ASN A 70 -21.44 5.91 5.62
CA ASN A 70 -21.33 6.48 6.96
C ASN A 70 -22.16 5.66 7.94
N ASP A 71 -21.51 4.68 8.57
CA ASP A 71 -22.16 3.79 9.54
C ASP A 71 -21.33 3.63 10.84
N VAL A 72 -20.87 4.77 11.36
CA VAL A 72 -20.06 4.83 12.59
C VAL A 72 -20.82 4.26 13.78
N ARG A 73 -22.14 4.42 13.81
CA ARG A 73 -22.96 4.01 14.95
C ARG A 73 -23.03 2.51 15.14
N GLN A 74 -22.95 1.76 14.04
CA GLN A 74 -23.09 0.30 14.06
C GLN A 74 -21.75 -0.41 14.27
N TYR A 75 -20.69 0.06 13.61
CA TYR A 75 -19.41 -0.67 13.54
C TYR A 75 -18.22 0.08 14.15
N GLY A 76 -18.40 1.32 14.61
CA GLY A 76 -17.31 2.12 15.12
C GLY A 76 -16.42 2.71 14.02
N LYS A 77 -15.13 2.87 14.29
CA LYS A 77 -14.19 3.48 13.34
C LYS A 77 -13.64 2.47 12.33
N ILE A 78 -13.63 2.84 11.06
CA ILE A 78 -12.97 2.08 10.01
C ILE A 78 -11.46 2.09 10.31
N PHE A 79 -10.90 0.91 10.49
CA PHE A 79 -9.46 0.72 10.68
C PHE A 79 -8.71 0.63 9.35
N SER A 80 -9.26 -0.12 8.39
CA SER A 80 -8.70 -0.23 7.05
C SER A 80 -9.76 -0.40 5.98
N VAL A 81 -9.43 0.04 4.76
CA VAL A 81 -10.24 -0.12 3.54
C VAL A 81 -9.39 -0.89 2.53
N ASP A 82 -9.95 -1.98 1.99
CA ASP A 82 -9.32 -2.73 0.91
C ASP A 82 -10.20 -2.72 -0.34
N PRO A 83 -9.91 -1.86 -1.34
CA PRO A 83 -10.62 -1.80 -2.61
C PRO A 83 -9.93 -2.60 -3.72
N THR A 84 -9.15 -3.62 -3.40
CA THR A 84 -8.43 -4.47 -4.39
C THR A 84 -9.38 -5.00 -5.46
N ASN A 85 -10.60 -5.39 -5.06
CA ASN A 85 -11.68 -5.64 -6.01
C ASN A 85 -12.70 -4.49 -5.97
N PRO A 86 -12.84 -3.69 -7.05
CA PRO A 86 -13.80 -2.58 -7.10
C PRO A 86 -15.28 -2.98 -6.99
N LEU A 87 -15.60 -4.26 -7.10
CA LEU A 87 -16.95 -4.81 -6.96
C LEU A 87 -17.22 -5.33 -5.55
N LYS A 88 -16.17 -5.55 -4.73
CA LYS A 88 -16.24 -6.02 -3.36
C LYS A 88 -15.16 -5.32 -2.55
N ILE A 89 -15.50 -4.27 -1.86
CA ILE A 89 -14.61 -3.50 -1.01
C ILE A 89 -14.74 -4.02 0.43
N LEU A 90 -13.63 -4.27 1.11
CA LEU A 90 -13.63 -4.66 2.50
C LEU A 90 -13.39 -3.44 3.39
N LEU A 91 -14.24 -3.27 4.39
CA LEU A 91 -14.09 -2.31 5.48
C LEU A 91 -13.83 -3.11 6.76
N TYR A 92 -12.68 -2.92 7.38
CA TYR A 92 -12.34 -3.62 8.61
C TYR A 92 -12.46 -2.68 9.81
N TYR A 93 -13.16 -3.14 10.83
CA TYR A 93 -13.43 -2.47 12.10
C TYR A 93 -12.72 -3.24 13.22
N LYS A 94 -11.49 -2.81 13.55
CA LYS A 94 -10.61 -3.54 14.49
C LYS A 94 -11.21 -3.62 15.89
N GLU A 95 -11.84 -2.54 16.37
CA GLU A 95 -12.42 -2.47 17.73
C GLU A 95 -13.52 -3.53 17.94
N PHE A 96 -14.25 -3.88 16.91
CA PHE A 96 -15.34 -4.86 16.95
C PHE A 96 -14.98 -6.19 16.29
N ALA A 97 -13.73 -6.35 15.84
CA ALA A 97 -13.28 -7.51 15.08
C ALA A 97 -14.26 -7.87 13.94
N THR A 98 -14.73 -6.85 13.21
CA THR A 98 -15.79 -7.01 12.21
C THR A 98 -15.30 -6.58 10.83
N ILE A 99 -15.58 -7.39 9.82
CA ILE A 99 -15.36 -7.06 8.42
C ILE A 99 -16.71 -6.80 7.77
N VAL A 100 -16.88 -5.65 7.12
CA VAL A 100 -18.05 -5.31 6.32
C VAL A 100 -17.64 -5.31 4.85
N ALA A 101 -18.24 -6.17 4.06
CA ALA A 101 -18.08 -6.16 2.60
C ALA A 101 -19.17 -5.26 1.99
N VAL A 102 -18.74 -4.32 1.15
CA VAL A 102 -19.63 -3.42 0.44
C VAL A 102 -19.45 -3.57 -1.08
N ASP A 103 -20.53 -3.28 -1.82
CA ASP A 103 -20.52 -3.29 -3.29
C ASP A 103 -19.86 -2.02 -3.87
N ARG A 104 -19.85 -1.91 -5.21
CA ARG A 104 -19.30 -0.74 -5.93
C ARG A 104 -20.00 0.58 -5.60
N PHE A 105 -21.21 0.55 -5.03
CA PHE A 105 -21.97 1.72 -4.62
C PHE A 105 -21.89 1.99 -3.12
N LEU A 106 -21.02 1.23 -2.43
CA LEU A 106 -20.85 1.23 -0.98
C LEU A 106 -22.08 0.75 -0.20
N ASN A 107 -22.98 -0.06 -0.81
CA ASN A 107 -24.04 -0.75 -0.07
C ASN A 107 -23.46 -1.98 0.61
N ILE A 108 -23.87 -2.24 1.85
CA ILE A 108 -23.46 -3.43 2.60
C ILE A 108 -24.03 -4.67 1.89
N VAL A 109 -23.15 -5.61 1.56
CA VAL A 109 -23.53 -6.91 0.98
C VAL A 109 -23.31 -8.05 1.95
N ASN A 110 -22.35 -7.90 2.88
CA ASN A 110 -22.07 -8.89 3.90
C ASN A 110 -21.39 -8.29 5.13
N THR A 111 -21.56 -8.96 6.28
CA THR A 111 -20.89 -8.60 7.54
C THR A 111 -20.39 -9.88 8.22
N ILE A 112 -19.11 -9.92 8.55
CA ILE A 112 -18.46 -11.06 9.20
C ILE A 112 -17.95 -10.61 10.56
N ASP A 113 -18.47 -11.19 11.62
CA ASP A 113 -17.93 -11.04 12.98
C ASP A 113 -16.84 -12.09 13.19
N LEU A 114 -15.60 -11.64 13.23
CA LEU A 114 -14.43 -12.53 13.39
C LEU A 114 -14.40 -13.28 14.73
N ARG A 115 -15.10 -12.75 15.75
CA ARG A 115 -15.21 -13.42 17.06
C ARG A 115 -15.96 -14.75 16.98
N ASN A 116 -16.90 -14.88 16.04
CA ASN A 116 -17.59 -16.15 15.76
C ASN A 116 -16.64 -17.23 15.21
N LEU A 117 -15.45 -16.82 14.73
CA LEU A 117 -14.36 -17.69 14.26
C LEU A 117 -13.25 -17.83 15.29
N ASN A 118 -13.48 -17.36 16.52
CA ASN A 118 -12.47 -17.28 17.60
C ASN A 118 -11.29 -16.35 17.23
N ILE A 119 -11.44 -15.44 16.29
CA ILE A 119 -10.44 -14.42 15.94
C ILE A 119 -10.80 -13.12 16.68
N PHE A 120 -10.18 -12.89 17.83
CA PHE A 120 -10.48 -11.74 18.69
C PHE A 120 -9.63 -10.53 18.39
N GLN A 121 -8.44 -10.74 17.83
CA GLN A 121 -7.49 -9.68 17.44
C GLN A 121 -6.92 -9.99 16.06
N ALA A 122 -7.25 -9.12 15.11
CA ALA A 122 -6.68 -9.18 13.78
C ALA A 122 -5.96 -7.86 13.48
N ASN A 123 -4.67 -7.93 13.16
CA ASN A 123 -3.87 -6.74 12.86
C ASN A 123 -3.94 -6.34 11.39
N ALA A 124 -4.17 -7.31 10.51
CA ALA A 124 -4.30 -7.05 9.09
C ALA A 124 -5.39 -7.92 8.47
N VAL A 125 -6.10 -7.33 7.51
CA VAL A 125 -7.14 -7.96 6.69
C VAL A 125 -6.88 -7.56 5.25
N GLY A 126 -7.04 -8.49 4.31
CA GLY A 126 -6.88 -8.23 2.87
C GLY A 126 -7.72 -9.17 2.02
N LEU A 127 -8.10 -8.73 0.83
CA LEU A 127 -8.84 -9.54 -0.11
C LEU A 127 -7.91 -10.56 -0.77
N ALA A 128 -8.35 -11.84 -0.81
CA ALA A 128 -7.66 -12.90 -1.50
C ALA A 128 -7.97 -12.89 -3.01
N TYR A 129 -7.13 -13.53 -3.82
CA TYR A 129 -7.27 -13.63 -5.28
C TYR A 129 -8.62 -14.22 -5.73
N ASP A 130 -9.22 -15.09 -4.91
CA ASP A 130 -10.49 -15.78 -5.16
C ASP A 130 -11.70 -15.08 -4.53
N ASN A 131 -11.54 -13.82 -4.12
CA ASN A 131 -12.51 -12.98 -3.38
C ASN A 131 -12.83 -13.47 -1.96
N ASN A 132 -12.14 -14.48 -1.44
CA ASN A 132 -12.14 -14.77 -0.01
C ASN A 132 -11.32 -13.73 0.74
N ILE A 133 -11.17 -13.88 2.05
CA ILE A 133 -10.57 -12.85 2.89
C ILE A 133 -9.41 -13.45 3.67
N TRP A 134 -8.23 -12.86 3.54
CA TRP A 134 -7.09 -13.12 4.40
C TRP A 134 -7.20 -12.31 5.68
N VAL A 135 -7.00 -12.97 6.82
CA VAL A 135 -6.99 -12.36 8.15
C VAL A 135 -5.75 -12.85 8.89
N TYR A 136 -4.98 -11.93 9.46
CA TYR A 136 -3.91 -12.32 10.37
C TYR A 136 -4.43 -12.31 11.81
N ASP A 137 -4.57 -13.51 12.40
CA ASP A 137 -4.93 -13.73 13.79
C ASP A 137 -3.70 -13.52 14.67
N GLU A 138 -3.68 -12.44 15.45
CA GLU A 138 -2.56 -12.06 16.29
C GLU A 138 -2.34 -13.05 17.45
N LEU A 139 -3.42 -13.56 18.06
CA LEU A 139 -3.32 -14.46 19.21
C LEU A 139 -2.75 -15.82 18.83
N GLU A 140 -3.19 -16.37 17.72
CA GLU A 140 -2.67 -17.65 17.22
C GLU A 140 -1.40 -17.49 16.38
N ALA A 141 -1.04 -16.25 16.01
CA ALA A 141 0.03 -15.94 15.06
C ALA A 141 -0.11 -16.72 13.74
N LYS A 142 -1.32 -16.76 13.20
CA LYS A 142 -1.64 -17.47 11.97
C LYS A 142 -2.24 -16.54 10.93
N LEU A 143 -1.91 -16.80 9.68
CA LEU A 143 -2.63 -16.25 8.55
C LEU A 143 -3.77 -17.20 8.18
N LYS A 144 -5.00 -16.72 8.25
CA LYS A 144 -6.23 -17.49 8.01
C LYS A 144 -6.94 -16.98 6.77
N ARG A 145 -7.45 -17.88 5.94
CA ARG A 145 -8.31 -17.53 4.80
C ARG A 145 -9.75 -17.94 5.11
N ILE A 146 -10.66 -16.98 5.07
CA ILE A 146 -12.08 -17.18 5.40
C ILE A 146 -12.96 -16.85 4.18
N ALA A 147 -14.05 -17.60 4.05
CA ALA A 147 -15.07 -17.35 3.04
C ALA A 147 -16.04 -16.22 3.46
N ASP A 148 -16.91 -15.81 2.54
CA ASP A 148 -17.91 -14.77 2.78
C ASP A 148 -18.96 -15.17 3.85
N ASP A 149 -19.21 -16.46 4.01
CA ASP A 149 -20.10 -16.98 5.05
C ASP A 149 -19.40 -17.09 6.43
N GLY A 150 -18.13 -16.70 6.49
CA GLY A 150 -17.31 -16.80 7.68
C GLY A 150 -16.67 -18.18 7.91
N SER A 151 -16.85 -19.16 7.02
CA SER A 151 -16.18 -20.44 7.18
C SER A 151 -14.67 -20.34 6.96
N LEU A 152 -13.89 -21.07 7.77
CA LEU A 152 -12.43 -21.16 7.60
C LEU A 152 -12.13 -22.07 6.39
N ILE A 153 -11.37 -21.56 5.44
CA ILE A 153 -10.94 -22.29 4.23
C ILE A 153 -9.57 -22.90 4.46
N ASP A 154 -8.59 -22.08 4.82
CA ASP A 154 -7.21 -22.46 5.05
C ASP A 154 -6.63 -21.68 6.21
N GLU A 155 -5.61 -22.22 6.87
CA GLU A 155 -4.77 -21.51 7.81
C GLU A 155 -3.32 -21.97 7.74
N THR A 156 -2.40 -21.08 8.07
CA THR A 156 -0.99 -21.44 8.22
C THR A 156 -0.76 -22.18 9.53
N ALA A 157 0.39 -22.87 9.66
CA ALA A 157 0.91 -23.20 10.98
C ALA A 157 1.20 -21.90 11.77
N ASP A 158 1.38 -22.03 13.09
CA ASP A 158 1.80 -20.92 13.95
C ASP A 158 3.12 -20.32 13.43
N LEU A 159 3.08 -19.04 13.03
CA LEU A 159 4.25 -18.39 12.43
C LEU A 159 5.41 -18.23 13.41
N ARG A 160 5.16 -18.24 14.73
CA ARG A 160 6.24 -18.27 15.74
C ARG A 160 7.15 -19.47 15.57
N GLN A 161 6.59 -20.61 15.15
CA GLN A 161 7.36 -21.84 14.90
C GLN A 161 8.14 -21.76 13.57
N ILE A 162 7.62 -21.03 12.59
CA ILE A 162 8.22 -20.95 11.25
C ILE A 162 9.33 -19.88 11.20
N VAL A 163 9.07 -18.70 11.80
CA VAL A 163 9.95 -17.52 11.68
C VAL A 163 10.56 -17.06 13.00
N GLY A 164 10.38 -17.84 14.08
CA GLY A 164 11.00 -17.63 15.40
C GLY A 164 10.28 -16.62 16.30
N SER A 165 9.34 -15.82 15.81
CA SER A 165 8.53 -14.87 16.59
C SER A 165 7.23 -14.54 15.87
N ALA A 166 6.20 -14.10 16.59
CA ALA A 166 4.97 -13.63 15.96
C ALA A 166 5.24 -12.34 15.16
N PRO A 167 4.91 -12.28 13.87
CA PRO A 167 4.85 -11.02 13.14
C PRO A 167 3.79 -10.06 13.71
N ASP A 168 3.97 -8.75 13.50
CA ASP A 168 2.96 -7.72 13.76
C ASP A 168 2.65 -6.97 12.45
N PRO A 169 1.92 -7.62 11.52
CA PRO A 169 1.71 -7.08 10.20
C PRO A 169 0.64 -5.99 10.19
N GLY A 170 0.90 -4.92 9.45
CA GLY A 170 -0.09 -3.89 9.14
C GLY A 170 -0.73 -4.04 7.75
N VAL A 171 -0.17 -4.88 6.88
CA VAL A 171 -0.64 -5.05 5.50
C VAL A 171 -0.62 -6.51 5.09
N ILE A 172 -1.72 -6.95 4.47
CA ILE A 172 -1.79 -8.19 3.67
C ILE A 172 -2.05 -7.79 2.22
N SER A 173 -1.32 -8.40 1.29
CA SER A 173 -1.54 -8.23 -0.14
C SER A 173 -1.44 -9.57 -0.84
N ASP A 174 -2.48 -9.96 -1.58
CA ASP A 174 -2.49 -11.18 -2.41
C ASP A 174 -2.34 -10.75 -3.88
N GLN A 175 -1.16 -11.00 -4.44
CA GLN A 175 -0.79 -10.55 -5.77
C GLN A 175 0.05 -11.61 -6.50
N SER A 176 -0.25 -11.87 -7.76
CA SER A 176 0.54 -12.73 -8.65
C SER A 176 0.82 -14.13 -8.09
N GLY A 177 -0.17 -14.72 -7.39
CA GLY A 177 -0.09 -16.08 -6.81
C GLY A 177 0.69 -16.15 -5.49
N LEU A 178 1.00 -15.01 -4.89
CA LEU A 178 1.70 -14.91 -3.61
C LEU A 178 0.96 -13.99 -2.65
N VAL A 179 1.00 -14.35 -1.38
CA VAL A 179 0.47 -13.55 -0.27
C VAL A 179 1.63 -12.92 0.47
N TYR A 180 1.60 -11.61 0.61
CA TYR A 180 2.61 -10.80 1.27
C TYR A 180 2.05 -10.28 2.58
N LEU A 181 2.72 -10.58 3.66
CA LEU A 181 2.41 -10.10 5.00
C LEU A 181 3.51 -9.12 5.41
N TYR A 182 3.22 -7.84 5.48
CA TYR A 182 4.21 -6.82 5.79
C TYR A 182 4.13 -6.36 7.25
N ASP A 183 5.24 -6.57 7.94
CA ASP A 183 5.54 -6.05 9.27
C ASP A 183 6.62 -4.96 9.15
N SER A 184 6.31 -3.73 9.51
CA SER A 184 7.25 -2.61 9.36
C SER A 184 8.52 -2.75 10.19
N ALA A 185 8.46 -3.50 11.30
CA ALA A 185 9.62 -3.74 12.16
C ALA A 185 10.49 -4.92 11.71
N ARG A 186 9.89 -5.91 11.01
CA ARG A 186 10.58 -7.16 10.66
C ARG A 186 10.71 -7.41 9.16
N GLY A 187 9.88 -6.77 8.32
CA GLY A 187 9.91 -6.92 6.87
C GLY A 187 8.73 -7.71 6.31
N VAL A 188 8.93 -8.37 5.18
CA VAL A 188 7.89 -9.02 4.40
C VAL A 188 8.00 -10.53 4.52
N TYR A 189 6.92 -11.18 4.94
CA TYR A 189 6.77 -12.63 4.90
C TYR A 189 5.95 -12.99 3.66
N VAL A 190 6.45 -13.92 2.86
CA VAL A 190 5.84 -14.31 1.59
C VAL A 190 5.36 -15.75 1.70
N PHE A 191 4.10 -15.96 1.32
CA PHE A 191 3.42 -17.25 1.28
C PHE A 191 2.90 -17.51 -0.13
N ASP A 192 2.59 -18.75 -0.46
CA ASP A 192 1.73 -19.01 -1.60
C ASP A 192 0.25 -18.81 -1.23
N HIS A 193 -0.62 -18.91 -2.22
CA HIS A 193 -2.06 -18.70 -2.01
C HIS A 193 -2.76 -19.83 -1.25
N TYR A 194 -2.04 -20.88 -0.84
CA TYR A 194 -2.50 -21.91 0.10
C TYR A 194 -1.99 -21.67 1.53
N GLY A 195 -1.23 -20.61 1.76
CA GLY A 195 -0.67 -20.27 3.07
C GLY A 195 0.67 -20.96 3.37
N ALA A 196 1.30 -21.67 2.42
CA ALA A 196 2.62 -22.24 2.67
C ALA A 196 3.70 -21.14 2.63
N PHE A 197 4.50 -21.07 3.69
CA PHE A 197 5.60 -20.10 3.81
C PHE A 197 6.67 -20.34 2.72
N ARG A 198 7.08 -19.28 2.04
CA ARG A 198 8.06 -19.31 0.96
C ARG A 198 9.37 -18.66 1.37
N LYS A 199 9.32 -17.43 1.85
CA LYS A 199 10.53 -16.71 2.28
C LYS A 199 10.19 -15.49 3.16
N HIS A 200 11.22 -15.00 3.83
CA HIS A 200 11.21 -13.72 4.54
C HIS A 200 12.20 -12.77 3.88
N VAL A 201 11.81 -11.50 3.71
CA VAL A 201 12.65 -10.44 3.15
C VAL A 201 12.68 -9.28 4.15
N GLY A 202 13.88 -8.93 4.63
CA GLY A 202 14.09 -7.94 5.71
C GLY A 202 13.94 -6.49 5.25
N LEU A 203 12.84 -6.14 4.61
CA LEU A 203 12.52 -4.77 4.18
C LEU A 203 11.78 -4.04 5.30
N THR A 204 12.51 -3.40 6.20
CA THR A 204 11.95 -2.77 7.41
C THR A 204 11.80 -1.27 7.26
N GLY A 205 10.88 -0.67 8.04
CA GLY A 205 10.69 0.79 8.13
C GLY A 205 10.02 1.43 6.92
N TRP A 206 9.51 0.65 5.96
CA TRP A 206 8.85 1.21 4.79
C TRP A 206 7.43 1.68 5.14
N GLN A 207 7.14 2.93 4.80
CA GLN A 207 5.81 3.51 4.81
C GLN A 207 5.14 3.25 3.46
N ASP A 208 3.80 3.31 3.44
CA ASP A 208 2.98 3.17 2.23
C ASP A 208 3.31 1.90 1.42
N PHE A 209 3.64 0.81 2.16
CA PHE A 209 3.99 -0.46 1.55
C PHE A 209 2.86 -0.96 0.64
N THR A 210 3.23 -1.34 -0.56
CA THR A 210 2.31 -1.94 -1.55
C THR A 210 3.05 -2.93 -2.43
N VAL A 211 2.30 -3.84 -3.03
CA VAL A 211 2.80 -4.80 -4.00
C VAL A 211 2.13 -4.55 -5.34
N ILE A 212 2.93 -4.45 -6.39
CA ILE A 212 2.44 -4.37 -7.77
C ILE A 212 3.14 -5.48 -8.55
N GLU A 213 2.36 -6.47 -8.98
CA GLU A 213 2.89 -7.71 -9.56
C GLU A 213 3.84 -8.41 -8.58
N LYS A 214 5.16 -8.42 -8.88
CA LYS A 214 6.22 -8.96 -8.03
C LYS A 214 7.16 -7.88 -7.49
N ASN A 215 6.78 -6.61 -7.63
CA ASN A 215 7.55 -5.49 -7.10
C ASN A 215 6.95 -5.05 -5.77
N LEU A 216 7.77 -5.05 -4.74
CA LEU A 216 7.47 -4.50 -3.44
C LEU A 216 7.91 -3.04 -3.47
N LEU A 217 6.98 -2.15 -3.16
CA LEU A 217 7.17 -0.71 -3.17
C LEU A 217 6.92 -0.15 -1.78
N GLY A 218 7.64 0.88 -1.44
CA GLY A 218 7.47 1.60 -0.19
C GLY A 218 8.31 2.87 -0.20
N ARG A 219 8.29 3.60 0.89
CA ARG A 219 9.12 4.79 1.06
C ARG A 219 9.54 4.99 2.50
N ASP A 220 10.54 5.84 2.71
CA ASP A 220 10.76 6.53 3.97
C ASP A 220 10.45 8.03 3.81
N GLN A 221 11.08 8.88 4.61
CA GLN A 221 10.90 10.33 4.51
C GLN A 221 11.68 10.97 3.36
N GLN A 222 12.66 10.27 2.78
CA GLN A 222 13.61 10.81 1.80
C GLN A 222 13.59 10.08 0.47
N TYR A 223 13.29 8.76 0.48
CA TYR A 223 13.42 7.90 -0.68
C TYR A 223 12.18 7.05 -0.92
N PHE A 224 11.86 6.85 -2.19
CA PHE A 224 11.07 5.72 -2.66
C PHE A 224 11.95 4.50 -2.79
N PHE A 225 11.39 3.34 -2.46
CA PHE A 225 12.05 2.05 -2.58
C PHE A 225 11.28 1.14 -3.51
N LYS A 226 12.02 0.38 -4.30
CA LYS A 226 11.50 -0.72 -5.11
C LYS A 226 12.38 -1.94 -4.94
N TYR A 227 11.77 -3.06 -4.61
CA TYR A 227 12.41 -4.35 -4.53
C TYR A 227 11.65 -5.35 -5.37
N GLN A 228 12.31 -5.92 -6.39
CA GLN A 228 11.75 -7.03 -7.14
C GLN A 228 12.00 -8.33 -6.36
N LEU A 229 10.97 -9.15 -6.18
CA LEU A 229 10.95 -10.26 -5.22
C LEU A 229 12.13 -11.24 -5.32
N ASP A 230 12.68 -11.45 -6.49
CA ASP A 230 13.80 -12.36 -6.73
C ASP A 230 15.12 -11.61 -6.98
N SER A 231 15.17 -10.32 -6.72
CA SER A 231 16.37 -9.48 -6.82
C SER A 231 17.21 -9.55 -5.55
N VAL A 232 18.48 -9.16 -5.66
CA VAL A 232 19.39 -9.01 -4.52
C VAL A 232 19.38 -7.57 -4.00
N ASN A 233 19.02 -6.60 -4.85
CA ASN A 233 19.20 -5.18 -4.56
C ASN A 233 17.87 -4.43 -4.42
N VAL A 234 17.79 -3.54 -3.43
CA VAL A 234 16.75 -2.53 -3.30
C VAL A 234 17.14 -1.31 -4.15
N GLN A 235 16.31 -0.96 -5.11
CA GLN A 235 16.41 0.30 -5.84
C GLN A 235 15.83 1.41 -4.97
N ARG A 236 16.45 2.60 -4.99
CA ARG A 236 15.95 3.77 -4.27
C ARG A 236 16.05 5.01 -5.13
N GLU A 237 15.05 5.87 -5.03
CA GLU A 237 14.98 7.15 -5.75
C GLU A 237 14.57 8.25 -4.77
N PRO A 238 15.18 9.45 -4.80
CA PRO A 238 14.84 10.52 -3.88
C PRO A 238 13.39 10.98 -4.12
N ILE A 239 12.69 11.27 -3.02
CA ILE A 239 11.33 11.80 -3.08
C ILE A 239 11.40 13.24 -3.63
N PRO A 240 10.64 13.56 -4.71
CA PRO A 240 10.56 14.91 -5.24
C PRO A 240 10.12 15.92 -4.18
N LYS A 241 10.66 17.16 -4.25
CA LYS A 241 10.37 18.21 -3.27
C LYS A 241 8.85 18.46 -3.08
N ASN A 242 8.08 18.31 -4.15
CA ASN A 242 6.62 18.49 -4.13
C ASN A 242 5.90 17.48 -3.22
N TYR A 243 6.51 16.33 -2.95
CA TYR A 243 5.93 15.24 -2.15
C TYR A 243 6.49 15.18 -0.73
N LEU A 244 7.43 16.07 -0.37
CA LEU A 244 7.92 16.16 1.00
C LEU A 244 6.80 16.52 1.97
N ASN A 245 6.88 15.98 3.19
CA ASN A 245 5.86 16.11 4.24
C ASN A 245 4.50 15.47 3.88
N ALA A 246 4.47 14.55 2.91
CA ALA A 246 3.29 13.76 2.66
C ALA A 246 2.99 12.83 3.83
N VAL A 247 1.73 12.80 4.25
CA VAL A 247 1.20 11.82 5.20
C VAL A 247 1.21 10.43 4.56
N LYS A 248 0.80 10.36 3.28
CA LYS A 248 0.74 9.14 2.50
C LYS A 248 0.96 9.42 1.02
N ILE A 249 1.66 8.49 0.34
CA ILE A 249 1.84 8.53 -1.11
C ILE A 249 1.40 7.19 -1.69
N THR A 250 0.63 7.23 -2.76
CA THR A 250 0.27 6.04 -3.54
C THR A 250 0.60 6.31 -5.01
N ILE A 251 1.30 5.36 -5.62
CA ILE A 251 1.67 5.43 -7.03
C ILE A 251 0.88 4.34 -7.77
N THR A 252 0.21 4.73 -8.83
CA THR A 252 -0.45 3.83 -9.79
C THR A 252 0.14 4.06 -11.18
N SER A 253 -0.36 3.39 -12.21
CA SER A 253 0.15 3.56 -13.58
C SER A 253 0.01 5.02 -14.05
N GLY A 254 1.09 5.79 -13.97
CA GLY A 254 1.16 7.16 -14.46
C GLY A 254 0.50 8.24 -13.57
N ILE A 255 0.06 7.89 -12.36
CA ILE A 255 -0.58 8.83 -11.42
C ILE A 255 0.07 8.69 -10.04
N VAL A 256 0.38 9.81 -9.41
CA VAL A 256 0.87 9.88 -8.02
C VAL A 256 -0.16 10.63 -7.18
N TYR A 257 -0.62 9.99 -6.13
CA TYR A 257 -1.54 10.55 -5.15
C TYR A 257 -0.74 10.89 -3.88
N VAL A 258 -0.83 12.14 -3.43
CA VAL A 258 -0.07 12.66 -2.29
C VAL A 258 -1.03 13.23 -1.27
N LEU A 259 -1.22 12.54 -0.17
CA LEU A 259 -1.99 13.04 0.96
C LEU A 259 -1.12 13.97 1.79
N LYS A 260 -1.57 15.19 1.95
CA LYS A 260 -1.02 16.22 2.84
C LYS A 260 -2.04 16.58 3.90
N PRO A 261 -1.69 17.29 4.97
CA PRO A 261 -2.69 17.81 5.89
C PRO A 261 -3.81 18.56 5.16
N ASN A 262 -5.06 18.11 5.36
CA ASN A 262 -6.29 18.69 4.80
C ASN A 262 -6.43 18.68 3.27
N GLN A 263 -5.63 17.92 2.54
CA GLN A 263 -5.81 17.79 1.08
C GLN A 263 -5.16 16.54 0.49
N LEU A 264 -5.77 16.03 -0.59
CA LEU A 264 -5.18 15.04 -1.46
C LEU A 264 -4.81 15.71 -2.79
N GLU A 265 -3.54 15.65 -3.16
CA GLU A 265 -3.00 16.13 -4.43
C GLU A 265 -2.83 14.97 -5.41
N ILE A 266 -3.23 15.16 -6.65
CA ILE A 266 -3.16 14.17 -7.71
C ILE A 266 -2.24 14.72 -8.81
N TYR A 267 -1.16 13.99 -9.06
CA TYR A 267 -0.17 14.31 -10.08
C TYR A 267 -0.25 13.28 -11.20
N ILE A 268 -0.21 13.73 -12.44
CA ILE A 268 -0.23 12.88 -13.63
C ILE A 268 1.05 13.06 -14.43
N HIS A 269 1.49 11.98 -15.09
CA HIS A 269 2.61 12.02 -16.01
C HIS A 269 2.17 12.66 -17.34
N ARG A 270 3.04 13.50 -17.93
CA ARG A 270 2.83 14.07 -19.26
C ARG A 270 3.10 13.08 -20.36
#